data_d340fe8c0fb4359f23fb66cbaee9d586
#
_entry.id   d340fe8c0fb4359f23fb66cbaee9d586
#
_cell.length_a   1.000
_cell.length_b   1.000
_cell.length_c   1.000
_cell.angle_alpha   90.00
_cell.angle_beta   90.00
_cell.angle_gamma   90.00
#
_symmetry.space_group_name_H-M   'P 1'
#
loop_
_entity.id
_entity.type
_entity.pdbx_description
1 polymer ?
#
loop_
_entity_poly.entity_id
_entity_poly.type
_entity_poly.pdbx_seq_one_letter_code
_entity_poly.pdbx_strand_id
1 'polypeptide(L)'
;SSIADIKKSLKIFKKYKCKYTLMHCISTYPAEEKNLNLNMIKELKRIFKCDVGYSGHEKTVSPSITAFMLGATVIERHITLDRSMWGTDQSASLSSVGLHNLSSMIQKIPSTLGDGKKKFPREEKKMLTKFKYW
;
A
#
# COMPACT_ATOMS: atom_id res chain seq x y z
N SER A 1 5.80 18.00 -0.69
CA SER A 1 5.81 18.77 0.58
C SER A 1 6.97 18.33 1.45
N SER A 2 7.65 19.27 2.09
CA SER A 2 8.69 18.99 3.08
C SER A 2 8.08 18.57 4.43
N ILE A 3 8.90 17.98 5.31
CA ILE A 3 8.48 17.67 6.69
C ILE A 3 8.04 18.95 7.44
N ALA A 4 8.67 20.10 7.13
CA ALA A 4 8.30 21.38 7.71
C ALA A 4 6.90 21.84 7.26
N ASP A 5 6.57 21.65 5.99
CA ASP A 5 5.24 22.00 5.45
C ASP A 5 4.15 21.11 6.06
N ILE A 6 4.42 19.80 6.18
CA ILE A 6 3.49 18.88 6.84
C ILE A 6 3.24 19.33 8.28
N LYS A 7 4.30 19.69 9.04
CA LYS A 7 4.15 20.19 10.41
C LYS A 7 3.28 21.44 10.49
N LYS A 8 3.43 22.39 9.53
CA LYS A 8 2.59 23.61 9.47
C LYS A 8 1.12 23.25 9.23
N SER A 9 0.83 22.42 8.23
CA SER A 9 -0.53 21.97 7.95
C SER A 9 -1.16 21.26 9.15
N LEU A 10 -0.44 20.35 9.80
CA LEU A 10 -0.95 19.60 10.95
C LEU A 10 -1.26 20.49 12.18
N LYS A 11 -0.61 21.64 12.35
CA LYS A 11 -1.00 22.60 13.39
C LYS A 11 -2.45 23.08 13.20
N ILE A 12 -2.89 23.27 11.95
CA ILE A 12 -4.26 23.70 11.62
C ILE A 12 -5.24 22.56 11.97
N PHE A 13 -4.99 21.33 11.50
CA PHE A 13 -5.84 20.19 11.81
C PHE A 13 -5.98 19.95 13.33
N LYS A 14 -4.88 20.05 14.07
CA LYS A 14 -4.89 19.91 15.54
C LYS A 14 -5.67 21.03 16.21
N LYS A 15 -5.51 22.28 15.76
CA LYS A 15 -6.26 23.44 16.32
C LYS A 15 -7.76 23.23 16.22
N TYR A 16 -8.24 22.68 15.10
CA TYR A 16 -9.67 22.42 14.87
C TYR A 16 -10.12 21.01 15.23
N LYS A 17 -9.25 20.19 15.88
CA LYS A 17 -9.54 18.81 16.29
C LYS A 17 -10.03 17.91 15.14
N CYS A 18 -9.58 18.19 13.91
CA CYS A 18 -9.92 17.38 12.74
C CYS A 18 -9.10 16.09 12.74
N LYS A 19 -9.77 14.97 12.48
CA LYS A 19 -9.09 13.70 12.15
C LYS A 19 -8.43 13.82 10.78
N TYR A 20 -7.26 13.19 10.62
CA TYR A 20 -6.52 13.19 9.36
C TYR A 20 -5.71 11.90 9.23
N THR A 21 -5.42 11.55 7.99
CA THR A 21 -4.44 10.55 7.60
C THR A 21 -3.45 11.22 6.65
N LEU A 22 -2.16 11.01 6.87
CA LEU A 22 -1.14 11.51 5.95
C LEU A 22 -1.03 10.56 4.76
N MET A 23 -1.00 11.11 3.54
CA MET A 23 -0.77 10.32 2.33
C MET A 23 0.65 10.53 1.82
N HIS A 24 1.44 9.43 1.73
CA HIS A 24 2.69 9.46 0.98
C HIS A 24 2.35 9.40 -0.51
N CYS A 25 2.85 10.36 -1.28
CA CYS A 25 2.47 10.55 -2.67
C CYS A 25 3.65 11.10 -3.48
N ILE A 26 3.83 10.59 -4.71
CA ILE A 26 4.69 11.16 -5.74
C ILE A 26 3.79 11.60 -6.89
N SER A 27 3.69 12.93 -7.08
CA SER A 27 2.75 13.55 -8.02
C SER A 27 3.35 13.69 -9.43
N THR A 28 3.78 12.57 -10.02
CA THR A 28 4.11 12.44 -11.44
C THR A 28 3.22 11.37 -12.05
N TYR A 29 2.77 11.56 -13.29
CA TYR A 29 1.74 10.72 -13.93
C TYR A 29 2.21 10.22 -15.30
N PRO A 30 2.64 8.96 -15.45
CA PRO A 30 2.82 7.97 -14.37
C PRO A 30 4.07 8.24 -13.53
N ALA A 31 4.06 7.79 -12.27
CA ALA A 31 5.23 7.80 -11.41
C ALA A 31 6.17 6.65 -11.77
N GLU A 32 7.47 6.92 -11.80
CA GLU A 32 8.51 5.89 -11.93
C GLU A 32 8.73 5.20 -10.58
N GLU A 33 8.69 3.87 -10.56
CA GLU A 33 8.76 3.08 -9.32
C GLU A 33 10.05 3.32 -8.52
N LYS A 34 11.18 3.56 -9.18
CA LYS A 34 12.47 3.88 -8.53
C LYS A 34 12.45 5.15 -7.70
N ASN A 35 11.49 6.06 -7.96
CA ASN A 35 11.37 7.36 -7.30
C ASN A 35 10.33 7.36 -6.15
N LEU A 36 9.62 6.25 -5.91
CA LEU A 36 8.50 6.21 -4.96
C LEU A 36 8.92 6.35 -3.50
N ASN A 37 10.12 5.87 -3.14
CA ASN A 37 10.64 5.93 -1.77
C ASN A 37 9.62 5.50 -0.70
N LEU A 38 9.04 4.31 -0.85
CA LEU A 38 7.95 3.82 0.01
C LEU A 38 8.33 3.68 1.50
N ASN A 39 9.63 3.62 1.80
CA ASN A 39 10.10 3.65 3.20
C ASN A 39 9.67 4.93 3.94
N MET A 40 9.33 6.00 3.22
CA MET A 40 8.75 7.21 3.81
C MET A 40 7.45 6.95 4.57
N ILE A 41 6.71 5.90 4.27
CA ILE A 41 5.51 5.50 5.01
C ILE A 41 5.86 5.22 6.47
N LYS A 42 6.90 4.40 6.71
CA LYS A 42 7.39 4.10 8.07
C LYS A 42 7.92 5.36 8.75
N GLU A 43 8.65 6.19 8.02
CA GLU A 43 9.25 7.40 8.56
C GLU A 43 8.18 8.45 8.95
N LEU A 44 7.17 8.66 8.12
CA LEU A 44 6.04 9.53 8.43
C LEU A 44 5.27 9.04 9.67
N LYS A 45 5.02 7.72 9.77
CA LYS A 45 4.41 7.14 10.99
C LYS A 45 5.27 7.39 12.24
N ARG A 46 6.58 7.22 12.12
CA ARG A 46 7.53 7.45 13.21
C ARG A 46 7.53 8.90 13.70
N ILE A 47 7.56 9.87 12.74
CA ILE A 47 7.65 11.31 13.03
C ILE A 47 6.33 11.86 13.56
N PHE A 48 5.21 11.54 12.91
CA PHE A 48 3.92 12.20 13.15
C PHE A 48 3.00 11.44 14.10
N LYS A 49 3.29 10.17 14.38
CA LYS A 49 2.50 9.30 15.26
C LYS A 49 1.02 9.25 14.86
N CYS A 50 0.73 9.15 13.57
CA CYS A 50 -0.62 9.09 12.99
C CYS A 50 -0.69 8.00 11.92
N ASP A 51 -1.89 7.74 11.43
CA ASP A 51 -2.08 6.88 10.29
C ASP A 51 -1.47 7.49 9.03
N VAL A 52 -0.86 6.63 8.22
CA VAL A 52 -0.24 7.00 6.96
C VAL A 52 -0.78 6.08 5.88
N GLY A 53 -1.24 6.67 4.78
CA GLY A 53 -1.65 5.99 3.57
C GLY A 53 -0.64 6.18 2.44
N TYR A 54 -0.96 5.60 1.30
CA TYR A 54 -0.21 5.72 0.06
C TYR A 54 -1.14 6.11 -1.09
N SER A 55 -0.79 7.19 -1.80
CA SER A 55 -1.45 7.63 -3.03
C SER A 55 -0.51 7.32 -4.20
N GLY A 56 -0.87 6.29 -4.98
CA GLY A 56 -0.02 5.73 -6.02
C GLY A 56 -0.42 6.16 -7.42
N HIS A 57 0.57 6.60 -8.22
CA HIS A 57 0.40 7.07 -9.59
C HIS A 57 1.26 6.28 -10.59
N GLU A 58 1.82 5.17 -10.18
CA GLU A 58 2.55 4.20 -11.01
C GLU A 58 1.60 3.31 -11.81
N LYS A 59 2.12 2.67 -12.86
CA LYS A 59 1.32 1.84 -13.78
C LYS A 59 0.92 0.47 -13.21
N THR A 60 1.63 -0.01 -12.21
CA THR A 60 1.47 -1.36 -11.64
C THR A 60 0.78 -1.33 -10.27
N VAL A 61 0.41 -2.49 -9.74
CA VAL A 61 -0.21 -2.61 -8.41
C VAL A 61 0.81 -2.98 -7.32
N SER A 62 2.00 -3.42 -7.69
CA SER A 62 3.01 -3.92 -6.76
C SER A 62 3.47 -2.87 -5.74
N PRO A 63 3.68 -1.58 -6.09
CA PRO A 63 4.01 -0.58 -5.08
C PRO A 63 2.89 -0.34 -4.06
N SER A 64 1.62 -0.41 -4.47
CA SER A 64 0.49 -0.30 -3.55
C SER A 64 0.45 -1.46 -2.54
N ILE A 65 0.75 -2.69 -2.98
CA ILE A 65 0.88 -3.86 -2.11
C ILE A 65 2.08 -3.69 -1.17
N THR A 66 3.21 -3.23 -1.69
CA THR A 66 4.40 -2.95 -0.89
C THR A 66 4.13 -1.88 0.16
N ALA A 67 3.42 -0.81 -0.20
CA ALA A 67 3.01 0.24 0.73
C ALA A 67 2.13 -0.32 1.87
N PHE A 68 1.18 -1.19 1.55
CA PHE A 68 0.36 -1.90 2.54
C PHE A 68 1.24 -2.73 3.50
N MET A 69 2.19 -3.51 2.96
CA MET A 69 3.14 -4.30 3.75
C MET A 69 4.06 -3.44 4.64
N LEU A 70 4.36 -2.21 4.22
CA LEU A 70 5.09 -1.23 5.01
C LEU A 70 4.22 -0.53 6.05
N GLY A 71 2.94 -0.87 6.11
CA GLY A 71 1.99 -0.41 7.12
C GLY A 71 1.13 0.77 6.67
N ALA A 72 0.98 1.04 5.38
CA ALA A 72 -0.04 1.98 4.93
C ALA A 72 -1.44 1.48 5.31
N THR A 73 -2.24 2.34 5.91
CA THR A 73 -3.60 2.02 6.36
C THR A 73 -4.67 2.37 5.32
N VAL A 74 -4.32 3.22 4.37
CA VAL A 74 -5.16 3.65 3.24
C VAL A 74 -4.36 3.54 1.96
N ILE A 75 -4.95 2.99 0.92
CA ILE A 75 -4.40 2.97 -0.44
C ILE A 75 -5.35 3.75 -1.35
N GLU A 76 -4.81 4.73 -2.04
CA GLU A 76 -5.53 5.57 -3.00
C GLU A 76 -4.95 5.37 -4.40
N ARG A 77 -5.81 5.14 -5.38
CA ARG A 77 -5.43 4.95 -6.78
C ARG A 77 -6.45 5.60 -7.71
N HIS A 78 -5.97 6.20 -8.79
CA HIS A 78 -6.81 6.56 -9.91
C HIS A 78 -7.37 5.30 -10.59
N ILE A 79 -8.63 5.36 -11.03
CA ILE A 79 -9.28 4.30 -11.80
C ILE A 79 -9.77 4.85 -13.13
N THR A 80 -9.83 4.00 -14.14
CA THR A 80 -10.36 4.33 -15.46
C THR A 80 -11.11 3.14 -16.05
N LEU A 81 -12.06 3.42 -16.92
CA LEU A 81 -12.72 2.39 -17.72
C LEU A 81 -11.80 1.89 -18.84
N ASP A 82 -11.00 2.80 -19.43
CA ASP A 82 -10.02 2.47 -20.46
C ASP A 82 -8.79 3.38 -20.34
N ARG A 83 -7.61 2.77 -20.24
CA ARG A 83 -6.33 3.47 -20.12
C ARG A 83 -5.89 4.19 -21.39
N SER A 84 -6.52 3.88 -22.54
CA SER A 84 -6.29 4.55 -23.81
C SER A 84 -7.14 5.82 -23.99
N MET A 85 -8.09 6.09 -23.10
CA MET A 85 -8.90 7.30 -23.15
C MET A 85 -8.02 8.55 -23.06
N TRP A 86 -8.52 9.63 -23.64
CA TRP A 86 -7.85 10.93 -23.59
C TRP A 86 -7.85 11.49 -22.18
N GLY A 87 -6.68 11.96 -21.71
CA GLY A 87 -6.50 12.53 -20.38
C GLY A 87 -5.12 12.20 -19.81
N THR A 88 -4.60 13.07 -18.94
CA THR A 88 -3.23 13.00 -18.40
C THR A 88 -3.03 11.79 -17.47
N ASP A 89 -4.08 11.39 -16.74
CA ASP A 89 -3.98 10.41 -15.65
C ASP A 89 -4.39 9.00 -16.07
N GLN A 90 -4.98 8.85 -17.27
CA GLN A 90 -5.51 7.56 -17.76
C GLN A 90 -4.45 6.46 -17.78
N SER A 91 -3.23 6.80 -18.24
CA SER A 91 -2.13 5.84 -18.34
C SER A 91 -1.61 5.35 -16.98
N ALA A 92 -1.78 6.14 -15.93
CA ALA A 92 -1.41 5.82 -14.54
C ALA A 92 -2.56 5.18 -13.75
N SER A 93 -3.78 5.21 -14.30
CA SER A 93 -4.97 4.69 -13.65
C SER A 93 -5.06 3.16 -13.69
N LEU A 94 -5.72 2.57 -12.71
CA LEU A 94 -6.06 1.16 -12.71
C LEU A 94 -7.32 0.93 -13.57
N SER A 95 -7.35 -0.14 -14.34
CA SER A 95 -8.58 -0.67 -14.88
C SER A 95 -9.44 -1.33 -13.80
N SER A 96 -10.70 -1.65 -14.09
CA SER A 96 -11.56 -2.42 -13.17
C SER A 96 -10.92 -3.74 -12.73
N VAL A 97 -10.27 -4.45 -13.64
CA VAL A 97 -9.52 -5.68 -13.33
C VAL A 97 -8.33 -5.39 -12.43
N GLY A 98 -7.58 -4.32 -12.70
CA GLY A 98 -6.45 -3.90 -11.86
C GLY A 98 -6.87 -3.55 -10.44
N LEU A 99 -7.98 -2.85 -10.28
CA LEU A 99 -8.56 -2.52 -8.96
C LEU A 99 -9.03 -3.78 -8.22
N HIS A 100 -9.73 -4.69 -8.91
CA HIS A 100 -10.17 -5.96 -8.33
C HIS A 100 -8.97 -6.79 -7.84
N ASN A 101 -7.93 -6.92 -8.65
CA ASN A 101 -6.72 -7.65 -8.31
C ASN A 101 -6.02 -7.04 -7.08
N LEU A 102 -5.85 -5.71 -7.06
CA LEU A 102 -5.25 -5.01 -5.91
C LEU A 102 -6.05 -5.26 -4.63
N SER A 103 -7.36 -5.07 -4.65
CA SER A 103 -8.24 -5.30 -3.51
C SER A 103 -8.16 -6.74 -3.02
N SER A 104 -8.29 -7.70 -3.93
CA SER A 104 -8.22 -9.14 -3.62
C SER A 104 -6.88 -9.54 -2.99
N MET A 105 -5.75 -9.01 -3.50
CA MET A 105 -4.43 -9.27 -2.94
C MET A 105 -4.29 -8.71 -1.53
N ILE A 106 -4.68 -7.44 -1.31
CA ILE A 106 -4.60 -6.81 0.01
C ILE A 106 -5.43 -7.57 1.04
N GLN A 107 -6.63 -8.02 0.68
CA GLN A 107 -7.50 -8.79 1.59
C GLN A 107 -6.91 -10.15 1.99
N LYS A 108 -6.12 -10.79 1.11
CA LYS A 108 -5.50 -12.10 1.38
C LYS A 108 -4.24 -12.01 2.23
N ILE A 109 -3.50 -10.90 2.17
CA ILE A 109 -2.20 -10.75 2.85
C ILE A 109 -2.27 -11.07 4.35
N PRO A 110 -3.22 -10.58 5.17
CA PRO A 110 -3.24 -10.87 6.61
C PRO A 110 -3.34 -12.37 6.92
N SER A 111 -4.17 -13.11 6.18
CA SER A 111 -4.29 -14.56 6.36
C SER A 111 -3.05 -15.32 5.91
N THR A 112 -2.36 -14.82 4.88
CA THR A 112 -1.14 -15.42 4.35
C THR A 112 0.06 -15.22 5.28
N LEU A 113 0.14 -14.07 5.95
CA LEU A 113 1.21 -13.78 6.91
C LEU A 113 1.15 -14.67 8.14
N GLY A 114 -0.04 -15.06 8.60
CA GLY A 114 -0.22 -15.88 9.77
C GLY A 114 0.27 -15.22 11.07
N ASP A 115 0.56 -16.04 12.09
CA ASP A 115 0.97 -15.59 13.43
C ASP A 115 2.47 -15.80 13.72
N GLY A 116 3.26 -16.22 12.75
CA GLY A 116 4.69 -16.46 12.86
C GLY A 116 5.06 -17.70 13.69
N LYS A 117 4.10 -18.48 14.18
CA LYS A 117 4.36 -19.71 14.94
C LYS A 117 4.48 -20.91 14.00
N LYS A 118 5.52 -21.73 14.19
CA LYS A 118 5.68 -22.96 13.42
C LYS A 118 4.56 -23.93 13.75
N LYS A 119 3.73 -24.24 12.77
CA LYS A 119 2.65 -25.21 12.86
C LYS A 119 2.82 -26.25 11.75
N PHE A 120 2.31 -27.44 12.00
CA PHE A 120 2.25 -28.50 11.00
C PHE A 120 0.77 -28.72 10.64
N PRO A 121 0.27 -28.18 9.53
CA PRO A 121 -1.07 -28.49 9.04
C PRO A 121 -1.27 -29.99 8.90
N ARG A 122 -2.52 -30.44 9.01
CA ARG A 122 -2.86 -31.87 8.96
C ARG A 122 -2.40 -32.52 7.66
N GLU A 123 -2.49 -31.82 6.58
CA GLU A 123 -2.06 -32.22 5.25
C GLU A 123 -0.52 -32.40 5.20
N GLU A 124 0.23 -31.45 5.76
CA GLU A 124 1.69 -31.50 5.83
C GLU A 124 2.15 -32.70 6.67
N LYS A 125 1.47 -33.00 7.81
CA LYS A 125 1.77 -34.17 8.64
C LYS A 125 1.66 -35.47 7.86
N LYS A 126 0.63 -35.62 7.02
CA LYS A 126 0.46 -36.81 6.15
C LYS A 126 1.59 -36.93 5.13
N MET A 127 2.09 -35.83 4.62
CA MET A 127 3.21 -35.84 3.67
C MET A 127 4.55 -36.13 4.34
N LEU A 128 4.75 -35.67 5.58
CA LEU A 128 5.96 -35.97 6.35
C LEU A 128 6.18 -37.46 6.55
N THR A 129 5.12 -38.25 6.84
CA THR A 129 5.21 -39.72 6.98
C THR A 129 5.59 -40.41 5.66
N LYS A 130 5.28 -39.78 4.51
CA LYS A 130 5.60 -40.32 3.19
C LYS A 130 7.04 -40.03 2.74
N PHE A 131 7.59 -38.89 3.16
CA PHE A 131 8.87 -38.36 2.64
C PHE A 131 10.02 -38.33 3.65
N LYS A 132 9.77 -38.59 4.94
CA LYS A 132 10.84 -38.76 5.93
C LYS A 132 11.34 -40.19 5.89
N TYR A 133 12.58 -40.38 5.50
CA TYR A 133 13.28 -41.68 5.44
C TYR A 133 14.19 -41.91 6.66
N TRP A 134 14.15 -41.06 7.70
CA TRP A 134 14.89 -41.19 8.97
C TRP A 134 13.95 -41.07 10.16
#